data_8047ae7183b5e133b22d2c04fe36dd8b
#
_entry.id   8047ae7183b5e133b22d2c04fe36dd8b
#
_cell.length_a   1.000
_cell.length_b   1.000
_cell.length_c   1.000
_cell.angle_alpha   90.00
_cell.angle_beta   90.00
_cell.angle_gamma   90.00
#
_symmetry.space_group_name_H-M   'P 1'
#
loop_
_entity.id
_entity.type
_entity.pdbx_description
1 polymer ?
#
loop_
_entity_poly.entity_id
_entity_poly.type
_entity_poly.pdbx_seq_one_letter_code
_entity_poly.pdbx_strand_id
1 'polypeptide(L)'
;MVTLDYINIHHDIKDLLKYTSSSSVRVKILICLSEGIQTMSQLKKRLGISSSTISYNLSNLEKRNFTSKDGEKYILTPIGNLITYNLKENMKTIGVISKFQKFWLNHDLSAIPPELIKKIGNLYNSSLVESESGEIYKPHEKYQEIILQSNYIKGVSSIFRFNYIDLFQHLILENDINVELLLTKDVIQKIIQDIDPDNLKALKNSMTRENIQIGIIHPEVRIAFTVTDKYLSLGLFYEQGDYDKSKDLISDDHDAVVWGNQLFEYYRNQSQKFQL
;
A
#
# COMPACT_ATOMS: atom_id res chain seq x y z
N MET A 1 17.67 7.20 -23.35
CA MET A 1 16.33 7.11 -22.78
C MET A 1 15.58 8.39 -23.17
N VAL A 2 14.52 8.33 -23.95
CA VAL A 2 13.76 9.53 -24.34
C VAL A 2 12.97 9.97 -23.11
N THR A 3 13.28 11.14 -22.57
CA THR A 3 12.52 11.71 -21.45
C THR A 3 11.15 12.15 -21.98
N LEU A 4 10.06 11.62 -21.41
CA LEU A 4 8.70 12.01 -21.77
C LEU A 4 8.48 13.49 -21.40
N ASP A 5 8.05 14.29 -22.38
CA ASP A 5 7.65 15.67 -22.14
C ASP A 5 6.17 15.74 -21.73
N TYR A 6 5.94 15.74 -20.42
CA TYR A 6 4.59 15.79 -19.85
C TYR A 6 3.85 17.09 -20.13
N ILE A 7 4.55 18.21 -20.41
CA ILE A 7 3.91 19.49 -20.76
C ILE A 7 3.28 19.39 -22.14
N ASN A 8 4.00 18.82 -23.12
CA ASN A 8 3.46 18.58 -24.44
C ASN A 8 2.33 17.55 -24.42
N ILE A 9 2.49 16.44 -23.68
CA ILE A 9 1.40 15.47 -23.50
C ILE A 9 0.16 16.16 -22.92
N HIS A 10 0.32 16.98 -21.86
CA HIS A 10 -0.82 17.72 -21.29
C HIS A 10 -1.47 18.63 -22.31
N HIS A 11 -0.68 19.35 -23.11
CA HIS A 11 -1.22 20.22 -24.17
C HIS A 11 -2.12 19.45 -25.14
N ASP A 12 -1.69 18.25 -25.56
CA ASP A 12 -2.41 17.42 -26.53
C ASP A 12 -3.71 16.83 -25.96
N ILE A 13 -3.73 16.49 -24.67
CA ILE A 13 -4.86 15.74 -24.06
C ILE A 13 -5.69 16.57 -23.07
N LYS A 14 -5.37 17.86 -22.83
CA LYS A 14 -6.00 18.70 -21.79
C LYS A 14 -7.54 18.68 -21.81
N ASP A 15 -8.14 18.71 -23.01
CA ASP A 15 -9.59 18.71 -23.16
C ASP A 15 -10.20 17.35 -22.82
N LEU A 16 -9.51 16.26 -23.15
CA LEU A 16 -9.92 14.92 -22.80
C LEU A 16 -9.78 14.70 -21.29
N LEU A 17 -8.67 15.11 -20.70
CA LEU A 17 -8.41 15.03 -19.27
C LEU A 17 -9.47 15.81 -18.48
N LYS A 18 -9.74 17.06 -18.86
CA LYS A 18 -10.81 17.86 -18.26
C LYS A 18 -12.17 17.20 -18.44
N TYR A 19 -12.46 16.68 -19.63
CA TYR A 19 -13.74 16.03 -19.89
C TYR A 19 -13.97 14.80 -19.01
N THR A 20 -12.97 13.96 -18.82
CA THR A 20 -13.09 12.70 -18.05
C THR A 20 -13.27 12.95 -16.56
N SER A 21 -12.74 14.03 -15.99
CA SER A 21 -12.69 14.28 -14.55
C SER A 21 -13.65 15.37 -14.05
N SER A 22 -14.06 16.33 -14.88
CA SER A 22 -14.77 17.53 -14.41
C SER A 22 -16.26 17.34 -14.10
N SER A 23 -16.90 16.28 -14.58
CA SER A 23 -18.34 16.04 -14.33
C SER A 23 -18.54 14.85 -13.38
N SER A 24 -18.99 15.12 -12.17
CA SER A 24 -19.35 14.09 -11.20
C SER A 24 -20.37 13.08 -11.74
N VAL A 25 -21.33 13.53 -12.57
CA VAL A 25 -22.32 12.63 -13.16
C VAL A 25 -21.68 11.70 -14.19
N ARG A 26 -20.81 12.20 -15.08
CA ARG A 26 -20.10 11.35 -16.05
C ARG A 26 -19.24 10.31 -15.35
N VAL A 27 -18.45 10.75 -14.37
CA VAL A 27 -17.59 9.87 -13.57
C VAL A 27 -18.42 8.74 -12.94
N LYS A 28 -19.54 9.07 -12.29
CA LYS A 28 -20.42 8.09 -11.65
C LYS A 28 -21.04 7.12 -12.67
N ILE A 29 -21.45 7.61 -13.86
CA ILE A 29 -21.98 6.74 -14.92
C ILE A 29 -20.90 5.75 -15.39
N LEU A 30 -19.68 6.22 -15.66
CA LEU A 30 -18.57 5.38 -16.10
C LEU A 30 -18.25 4.30 -15.05
N ILE A 31 -18.21 4.66 -13.76
CA ILE A 31 -18.00 3.72 -12.66
C ILE A 31 -19.13 2.68 -12.62
N CYS A 32 -20.40 3.09 -12.69
CA CYS A 32 -21.52 2.15 -12.70
C CYS A 32 -21.45 1.17 -13.87
N LEU A 33 -21.10 1.64 -15.05
CA LEU A 33 -20.98 0.81 -16.25
C LEU A 33 -19.75 -0.10 -16.22
N SER A 34 -18.69 0.25 -15.47
CA SER A 34 -17.52 -0.62 -15.30
C SER A 34 -17.81 -1.86 -14.42
N GLU A 35 -18.88 -1.83 -13.66
CA GLU A 35 -19.33 -2.94 -12.82
C GLU A 35 -20.34 -3.85 -13.56
N GLY A 36 -20.71 -3.49 -14.77
CA GLY A 36 -21.57 -4.28 -15.63
C GLY A 36 -22.57 -3.45 -16.45
N ILE A 37 -23.29 -4.13 -17.29
CA ILE A 37 -24.31 -3.57 -18.19
C ILE A 37 -25.46 -2.96 -17.35
N GLN A 38 -25.91 -1.76 -17.70
CA GLN A 38 -26.96 -1.04 -16.97
C GLN A 38 -28.07 -0.54 -17.91
N THR A 39 -29.30 -0.59 -17.43
CA THR A 39 -30.43 0.13 -18.06
C THR A 39 -30.55 1.54 -17.48
N MET A 40 -31.34 2.41 -18.16
CA MET A 40 -31.64 3.75 -17.65
C MET A 40 -32.27 3.72 -16.24
N SER A 41 -33.16 2.76 -15.98
CA SER A 41 -33.80 2.59 -14.68
C SER A 41 -32.83 2.22 -13.57
N GLN A 42 -31.85 1.32 -13.86
CA GLN A 42 -30.81 0.92 -12.92
C GLN A 42 -29.89 2.09 -12.61
N LEU A 43 -29.41 2.82 -13.63
CA LEU A 43 -28.58 4.01 -13.43
C LEU A 43 -29.31 5.07 -12.59
N LYS A 44 -30.59 5.35 -12.89
CA LYS A 44 -31.42 6.29 -12.10
C LYS A 44 -31.50 5.87 -10.64
N LYS A 45 -31.82 4.61 -10.38
CA LYS A 45 -31.94 4.06 -9.01
C LYS A 45 -30.63 4.16 -8.25
N ARG A 46 -29.52 3.81 -8.91
CA ARG A 46 -28.20 3.77 -8.27
C ARG A 46 -27.62 5.17 -8.01
N LEU A 47 -27.80 6.09 -8.96
CA LEU A 47 -27.19 7.41 -8.89
C LEU A 47 -28.06 8.45 -8.18
N GLY A 48 -29.36 8.23 -8.05
CA GLY A 48 -30.31 9.21 -7.49
C GLY A 48 -30.46 10.46 -8.36
N ILE A 49 -30.21 10.37 -9.67
CA ILE A 49 -30.16 11.50 -10.62
C ILE A 49 -31.31 11.36 -11.62
N SER A 50 -31.81 12.51 -12.14
CA SER A 50 -32.91 12.51 -13.11
C SER A 50 -32.53 11.78 -14.42
N SER A 51 -33.49 11.11 -15.04
CA SER A 51 -33.30 10.41 -16.32
C SER A 51 -32.82 11.36 -17.43
N SER A 52 -33.28 12.62 -17.44
CA SER A 52 -32.84 13.63 -18.41
C SER A 52 -31.35 13.95 -18.25
N THR A 53 -30.88 14.13 -17.01
CA THR A 53 -29.46 14.39 -16.74
C THR A 53 -28.58 13.18 -17.12
N ILE A 54 -29.03 11.97 -16.80
CA ILE A 54 -28.32 10.73 -17.17
C ILE A 54 -28.26 10.60 -18.70
N SER A 55 -29.39 10.77 -19.38
CA SER A 55 -29.50 10.67 -20.85
C SER A 55 -28.56 11.66 -21.54
N TYR A 56 -28.57 12.92 -21.10
CA TYR A 56 -27.65 13.95 -21.63
C TYR A 56 -26.18 13.53 -21.50
N ASN A 57 -25.78 13.04 -20.32
CA ASN A 57 -24.40 12.62 -20.10
C ASN A 57 -24.04 11.35 -20.88
N LEU A 58 -24.93 10.37 -20.99
CA LEU A 58 -24.74 9.17 -21.81
C LEU A 58 -24.57 9.54 -23.28
N SER A 59 -25.43 10.41 -23.84
CA SER A 59 -25.27 10.89 -25.22
C SER A 59 -23.92 11.56 -25.47
N ASN A 60 -23.39 12.34 -24.50
CA ASN A 60 -22.08 12.93 -24.61
C ASN A 60 -20.94 11.90 -24.48
N LEU A 61 -21.11 10.83 -23.69
CA LEU A 61 -20.16 9.73 -23.60
C LEU A 61 -20.15 8.88 -24.87
N GLU A 62 -21.33 8.63 -25.48
CA GLU A 62 -21.49 7.94 -26.76
C GLU A 62 -20.79 8.71 -27.91
N LYS A 63 -20.99 10.03 -27.98
CA LYS A 63 -20.30 10.89 -28.99
C LYS A 63 -18.77 10.79 -28.91
N ARG A 64 -18.21 10.42 -27.77
CA ARG A 64 -16.78 10.21 -27.58
C ARG A 64 -16.37 8.74 -27.62
N ASN A 65 -17.29 7.86 -27.97
CA ASN A 65 -17.08 6.42 -28.02
C ASN A 65 -16.67 5.79 -26.67
N PHE A 66 -17.07 6.36 -25.54
CA PHE A 66 -16.81 5.77 -24.21
C PHE A 66 -17.89 4.77 -23.81
N THR A 67 -19.11 5.00 -24.26
CA THR A 67 -20.24 4.12 -24.04
C THR A 67 -20.90 3.78 -25.38
N SER A 68 -21.65 2.68 -25.39
CA SER A 68 -22.56 2.35 -26.48
C SER A 68 -23.87 1.87 -25.90
N LYS A 69 -24.92 1.96 -26.72
CA LYS A 69 -26.26 1.51 -26.40
C LYS A 69 -26.60 0.27 -27.22
N ASP A 70 -27.07 -0.77 -26.56
CA ASP A 70 -27.60 -1.99 -27.16
C ASP A 70 -29.04 -2.22 -26.65
N GLY A 71 -30.04 -1.92 -27.49
CA GLY A 71 -31.43 -1.88 -27.10
C GLY A 71 -31.66 -0.83 -25.99
N GLU A 72 -32.08 -1.28 -24.81
CA GLU A 72 -32.28 -0.44 -23.63
C GLU A 72 -31.09 -0.43 -22.67
N LYS A 73 -30.01 -1.15 -23.00
CA LYS A 73 -28.85 -1.36 -22.15
C LYS A 73 -27.69 -0.45 -22.61
N TYR A 74 -26.93 0.03 -21.62
CA TYR A 74 -25.72 0.82 -21.82
C TYR A 74 -24.52 0.01 -21.35
N ILE A 75 -23.42 0.07 -22.13
CA ILE A 75 -22.17 -0.64 -21.87
C ILE A 75 -20.98 0.31 -22.10
N LEU A 76 -19.85 0.03 -21.47
CA LEU A 76 -18.59 0.66 -21.83
C LEU A 76 -18.04 0.06 -23.13
N THR A 77 -17.54 0.90 -24.00
CA THR A 77 -16.70 0.45 -25.11
C THR A 77 -15.30 0.04 -24.61
N PRO A 78 -14.45 -0.59 -25.43
CA PRO A 78 -13.05 -0.82 -25.07
C PRO A 78 -12.32 0.44 -24.62
N ILE A 79 -12.52 1.58 -25.32
CA ILE A 79 -11.94 2.88 -24.94
C ILE A 79 -12.52 3.36 -23.60
N GLY A 80 -13.84 3.23 -23.42
CA GLY A 80 -14.51 3.56 -22.16
C GLY A 80 -13.99 2.75 -20.98
N ASN A 81 -13.70 1.47 -21.18
CA ASN A 81 -13.08 0.61 -20.15
C ASN A 81 -11.69 1.10 -19.78
N LEU A 82 -10.82 1.39 -20.76
CA LEU A 82 -9.46 1.91 -20.52
C LEU A 82 -9.48 3.23 -19.75
N ILE A 83 -10.34 4.17 -20.14
CA ILE A 83 -10.50 5.46 -19.47
C ILE A 83 -11.02 5.26 -18.05
N THR A 84 -12.04 4.42 -17.87
CA THR A 84 -12.65 4.21 -16.54
C THR A 84 -11.71 3.51 -15.58
N TYR A 85 -10.93 2.54 -16.07
CA TYR A 85 -9.90 1.87 -15.27
C TYR A 85 -8.88 2.89 -14.73
N ASN A 86 -8.28 3.69 -15.61
CA ASN A 86 -7.30 4.71 -15.20
C ASN A 86 -7.92 5.78 -14.28
N LEU A 87 -9.17 6.16 -14.52
CA LEU A 87 -9.89 7.08 -13.65
C LEU A 87 -10.05 6.52 -12.22
N LYS A 88 -10.40 5.25 -12.08
CA LYS A 88 -10.52 4.58 -10.77
C LYS A 88 -9.19 4.50 -10.04
N GLU A 89 -8.10 4.16 -10.72
CA GLU A 89 -6.76 4.13 -10.13
C GLU A 89 -6.29 5.53 -9.69
N ASN A 90 -6.52 6.56 -10.50
CA ASN A 90 -6.27 7.95 -10.11
C ASN A 90 -7.10 8.37 -8.88
N MET A 91 -8.36 7.95 -8.79
CA MET A 91 -9.21 8.23 -7.64
C MET A 91 -8.69 7.57 -6.36
N LYS A 92 -8.22 6.31 -6.44
CA LYS A 92 -7.56 5.63 -5.30
C LYS A 92 -6.32 6.42 -4.86
N THR A 93 -5.45 6.80 -5.80
CA THR A 93 -4.22 7.55 -5.53
C THR A 93 -4.49 8.89 -4.86
N ILE A 94 -5.37 9.72 -5.43
CA ILE A 94 -5.75 11.01 -4.85
C ILE A 94 -6.43 10.81 -3.50
N GLY A 95 -7.26 9.77 -3.37
CA GLY A 95 -7.94 9.41 -2.14
C GLY A 95 -6.97 9.07 -1.00
N VAL A 96 -5.93 8.27 -1.26
CA VAL A 96 -4.86 7.95 -0.29
C VAL A 96 -4.10 9.20 0.13
N ILE A 97 -3.70 10.03 -0.85
CA ILE A 97 -2.98 11.28 -0.57
C ILE A 97 -3.83 12.19 0.31
N SER A 98 -5.10 12.34 0.00
CA SER A 98 -6.04 13.18 0.78
C SER A 98 -6.32 12.59 2.16
N LYS A 99 -6.59 11.26 2.25
CA LYS A 99 -6.94 10.57 3.49
C LYS A 99 -5.83 10.64 4.53
N PHE A 100 -4.58 10.50 4.09
CA PHE A 100 -3.41 10.47 4.96
C PHE A 100 -2.48 11.67 4.74
N GLN A 101 -3.03 12.84 4.36
CA GLN A 101 -2.26 14.02 3.98
C GLN A 101 -1.20 14.43 5.02
N LYS A 102 -1.58 14.48 6.31
CA LYS A 102 -0.65 14.84 7.39
C LYS A 102 0.46 13.80 7.57
N PHE A 103 0.15 12.53 7.36
CA PHE A 103 1.13 11.45 7.42
C PHE A 103 2.16 11.62 6.31
N TRP A 104 1.72 11.79 5.07
CA TRP A 104 2.64 11.97 3.94
C TRP A 104 3.48 13.25 4.02
N LEU A 105 2.91 14.36 4.51
CA LEU A 105 3.61 15.65 4.63
C LEU A 105 4.71 15.67 5.70
N ASN A 106 4.61 14.83 6.71
CA ASN A 106 5.53 14.86 7.85
C ASN A 106 6.67 13.84 7.74
N HIS A 107 6.65 12.97 6.72
CA HIS A 107 7.58 11.85 6.63
C HIS A 107 8.38 11.86 5.33
N ASP A 108 9.59 11.30 5.44
CA ASP A 108 10.45 11.02 4.29
C ASP A 108 9.92 9.79 3.52
N LEU A 109 9.61 9.99 2.24
CA LEU A 109 9.13 8.94 1.35
C LEU A 109 10.24 8.39 0.44
N SER A 110 11.48 8.87 0.56
CA SER A 110 12.60 8.49 -0.30
C SER A 110 12.96 6.99 -0.22
N ALA A 111 12.59 6.34 0.89
CA ALA A 111 12.75 4.91 1.07
C ALA A 111 11.71 4.06 0.28
N ILE A 112 10.68 4.68 -0.28
CA ILE A 112 9.70 3.98 -1.12
C ILE A 112 10.09 4.16 -2.59
N PRO A 113 10.38 3.08 -3.33
CA PRO A 113 10.81 3.20 -4.73
C PRO A 113 9.75 3.87 -5.60
N PRO A 114 10.14 4.65 -6.62
CA PRO A 114 9.21 5.41 -7.48
C PRO A 114 8.10 4.56 -8.10
N GLU A 115 8.39 3.30 -8.43
CA GLU A 115 7.41 2.38 -9.00
C GLU A 115 6.29 1.99 -8.01
N LEU A 116 6.59 2.01 -6.71
CA LEU A 116 5.59 1.77 -5.66
C LEU A 116 4.90 3.06 -5.21
N ILE A 117 5.57 4.21 -5.30
CA ILE A 117 4.90 5.53 -5.16
C ILE A 117 3.79 5.68 -6.22
N LYS A 118 4.03 5.26 -7.47
CA LYS A 118 3.00 5.26 -8.51
C LYS A 118 1.78 4.39 -8.18
N LYS A 119 1.97 3.38 -7.34
CA LYS A 119 0.94 2.43 -6.89
C LYS A 119 0.44 2.72 -5.47
N ILE A 120 0.70 3.91 -4.94
CA ILE A 120 0.32 4.27 -3.56
C ILE A 120 -1.19 4.16 -3.31
N GLY A 121 -2.00 4.26 -4.36
CA GLY A 121 -3.44 4.04 -4.34
C GLY A 121 -3.87 2.68 -3.76
N ASN A 122 -2.99 1.67 -3.80
CA ASN A 122 -3.22 0.36 -3.21
C ASN A 122 -3.36 0.42 -1.67
N LEU A 123 -2.91 1.51 -1.05
CA LEU A 123 -3.06 1.75 0.38
C LEU A 123 -4.37 2.46 0.76
N TYR A 124 -5.34 2.61 -0.16
CA TYR A 124 -6.57 3.38 0.09
C TYR A 124 -7.40 2.84 1.27
N ASN A 125 -7.48 1.51 1.41
CA ASN A 125 -8.23 0.87 2.48
C ASN A 125 -7.45 0.73 3.79
N SER A 126 -6.24 1.29 3.87
CA SER A 126 -5.46 1.32 5.11
C SER A 126 -6.10 2.20 6.18
N SER A 127 -5.68 2.01 7.41
CA SER A 127 -6.01 2.83 8.57
C SER A 127 -4.73 3.36 9.21
N LEU A 128 -4.74 4.63 9.61
CA LEU A 128 -3.64 5.20 10.38
C LEU A 128 -3.91 4.95 11.86
N VAL A 129 -3.06 4.16 12.49
CA VAL A 129 -3.09 3.92 13.94
C VAL A 129 -2.15 4.92 14.60
N GLU A 130 -2.69 5.77 15.47
CA GLU A 130 -1.94 6.83 16.12
C GLU A 130 -1.99 6.65 17.65
N SER A 131 -0.90 7.04 18.31
CA SER A 131 -0.86 7.17 19.78
C SER A 131 -1.84 8.25 20.23
N GLU A 132 -2.58 7.96 21.28
CA GLU A 132 -3.53 8.88 21.89
C GLU A 132 -3.16 9.17 23.36
N SER A 133 -3.74 10.24 23.92
CA SER A 133 -3.56 10.55 25.35
C SER A 133 -4.12 9.40 26.19
N GLY A 134 -3.23 8.67 26.90
CA GLY A 134 -3.57 7.46 27.64
C GLY A 134 -3.31 6.13 26.91
N GLU A 135 -3.12 6.14 25.60
CA GLU A 135 -2.83 4.97 24.76
C GLU A 135 -1.57 5.20 23.92
N ILE A 136 -0.46 5.55 24.56
CA ILE A 136 0.79 5.92 23.86
C ILE A 136 1.42 4.76 23.11
N TYR A 137 1.09 3.52 23.46
CA TYR A 137 1.61 2.29 22.86
C TYR A 137 0.68 1.66 21.81
N LYS A 138 -0.45 2.27 21.51
CA LYS A 138 -1.48 1.74 20.59
C LYS A 138 -0.95 1.23 19.24
N PRO A 139 -0.03 1.94 18.51
CA PRO A 139 0.56 1.39 17.29
C PRO A 139 1.37 0.11 17.55
N HIS A 140 2.07 0.05 18.68
CA HIS A 140 2.87 -1.12 19.05
C HIS A 140 1.99 -2.33 19.40
N GLU A 141 0.94 -2.13 20.19
CA GLU A 141 -0.02 -3.18 20.57
C GLU A 141 -0.71 -3.73 19.30
N LYS A 142 -1.11 -2.84 18.39
CA LYS A 142 -1.70 -3.27 17.13
C LYS A 142 -0.74 -4.05 16.24
N TYR A 143 0.53 -3.66 16.21
CA TYR A 143 1.58 -4.40 15.53
C TYR A 143 1.74 -5.82 16.13
N GLN A 144 1.76 -5.97 17.45
CA GLN A 144 1.85 -7.28 18.10
C GLN A 144 0.65 -8.17 17.76
N GLU A 145 -0.58 -7.64 17.79
CA GLU A 145 -1.77 -8.38 17.36
C GLU A 145 -1.65 -8.95 15.94
N ILE A 146 -1.14 -8.14 15.00
CA ILE A 146 -0.94 -8.53 13.60
C ILE A 146 0.05 -9.67 13.50
N ILE A 147 1.19 -9.55 14.15
CA ILE A 147 2.26 -10.53 14.11
C ILE A 147 1.79 -11.88 14.69
N LEU A 148 1.08 -11.86 15.83
CA LEU A 148 0.57 -13.07 16.48
C LEU A 148 -0.49 -13.82 15.66
N GLN A 149 -1.15 -13.17 14.71
CA GLN A 149 -2.20 -13.77 13.86
C GLN A 149 -1.68 -14.24 12.50
N SER A 150 -0.38 -14.14 12.25
CA SER A 150 0.22 -14.35 10.93
C SER A 150 0.86 -15.74 10.81
N ASN A 151 0.85 -16.29 9.58
CA ASN A 151 1.47 -17.57 9.26
C ASN A 151 2.90 -17.41 8.69
N TYR A 152 3.24 -16.24 8.16
CA TYR A 152 4.59 -15.83 7.81
C TYR A 152 4.78 -14.33 8.05
N ILE A 153 6.04 -13.93 8.23
CA ILE A 153 6.41 -12.56 8.52
C ILE A 153 7.60 -12.16 7.63
N LYS A 154 7.43 -11.08 6.90
CA LYS A 154 8.51 -10.41 6.16
C LYS A 154 8.64 -8.99 6.69
N GLY A 155 9.82 -8.63 7.18
CA GLY A 155 10.06 -7.32 7.79
C GLY A 155 11.30 -6.62 7.23
N VAL A 156 11.22 -5.31 7.05
CA VAL A 156 12.37 -4.44 6.80
C VAL A 156 12.46 -3.46 7.95
N SER A 157 13.62 -3.36 8.61
CA SER A 157 13.76 -2.43 9.71
C SER A 157 15.17 -1.87 9.86
N SER A 158 15.23 -0.55 9.96
CA SER A 158 16.41 0.20 10.37
C SER A 158 16.32 0.70 11.82
N ILE A 159 15.29 0.25 12.56
CA ILE A 159 15.12 0.53 13.98
C ILE A 159 15.22 -0.75 14.80
N PHE A 160 15.78 -0.63 15.99
CA PHE A 160 15.84 -1.68 16.99
C PHE A 160 14.80 -1.42 18.09
N ARG A 161 14.03 -2.47 18.45
CA ARG A 161 13.14 -2.47 19.62
C ARG A 161 13.35 -3.75 20.40
N PHE A 162 13.76 -3.60 21.67
CA PHE A 162 14.10 -4.73 22.55
C PHE A 162 12.96 -5.75 22.66
N ASN A 163 11.72 -5.28 22.82
CA ASN A 163 10.54 -6.14 22.97
C ASN A 163 10.25 -7.04 21.75
N TYR A 164 10.86 -6.77 20.60
CA TYR A 164 10.67 -7.60 19.41
C TYR A 164 11.50 -8.89 19.46
N ILE A 165 12.59 -8.93 20.24
CA ILE A 165 13.37 -10.16 20.41
C ILE A 165 12.47 -11.23 21.05
N ASP A 166 11.82 -10.92 22.14
CA ASP A 166 10.94 -11.85 22.87
C ASP A 166 9.74 -12.27 22.00
N LEU A 167 9.14 -11.33 21.29
CA LEU A 167 8.00 -11.58 20.39
C LEU A 167 8.39 -12.55 19.27
N PHE A 168 9.48 -12.28 18.56
CA PHE A 168 9.93 -13.13 17.45
C PHE A 168 10.41 -14.49 17.94
N GLN A 169 11.03 -14.56 19.12
CA GLN A 169 11.40 -15.84 19.74
C GLN A 169 10.20 -16.73 20.00
N HIS A 170 9.17 -16.20 20.66
CA HIS A 170 7.94 -16.94 20.92
C HIS A 170 7.31 -17.46 19.61
N LEU A 171 7.21 -16.62 18.58
CA LEU A 171 6.64 -16.99 17.28
C LEU A 171 7.42 -18.08 16.56
N ILE A 172 8.75 -18.01 16.61
CA ILE A 172 9.63 -18.92 15.87
C ILE A 172 9.76 -20.27 16.59
N LEU A 173 9.90 -20.24 17.90
CA LEU A 173 10.16 -21.45 18.69
C LEU A 173 8.88 -22.24 18.99
N GLU A 174 7.75 -21.55 19.16
CA GLU A 174 6.51 -22.20 19.58
C GLU A 174 5.53 -22.44 18.43
N ASN A 175 5.55 -21.59 17.37
CA ASN A 175 4.56 -21.63 16.29
C ASN A 175 5.11 -22.08 14.93
N ASP A 176 6.41 -22.34 14.79
CA ASP A 176 7.08 -22.76 13.55
C ASP A 176 6.80 -21.83 12.35
N ILE A 177 6.72 -20.53 12.60
CA ILE A 177 6.42 -19.51 11.61
C ILE A 177 7.67 -19.17 10.78
N ASN A 178 7.53 -19.00 9.49
CA ASN A 178 8.59 -18.51 8.63
C ASN A 178 8.76 -17.00 8.76
N VAL A 179 9.99 -16.57 9.09
CA VAL A 179 10.35 -15.16 9.30
C VAL A 179 11.51 -14.77 8.40
N GLU A 180 11.33 -13.75 7.59
CA GLU A 180 12.38 -13.15 6.76
C GLU A 180 12.54 -11.67 7.14
N LEU A 181 13.70 -11.32 7.70
CA LEU A 181 14.00 -9.97 8.18
C LEU A 181 15.17 -9.35 7.42
N LEU A 182 14.97 -8.15 6.93
CA LEU A 182 15.99 -7.34 6.30
C LEU A 182 16.32 -6.16 7.23
N LEU A 183 17.51 -6.20 7.83
CA LEU A 183 17.91 -5.31 8.91
C LEU A 183 19.19 -4.55 8.54
N THR A 184 19.37 -3.35 9.08
CA THR A 184 20.67 -2.70 9.01
C THR A 184 21.68 -3.41 9.90
N LYS A 185 22.96 -3.28 9.58
CA LYS A 185 24.04 -3.90 10.34
C LYS A 185 24.03 -3.50 11.83
N ASP A 186 23.69 -2.23 12.10
CA ASP A 186 23.64 -1.71 13.47
C ASP A 186 22.50 -2.35 14.27
N VAL A 187 21.35 -2.60 13.64
CA VAL A 187 20.21 -3.31 14.27
C VAL A 187 20.61 -4.75 14.59
N ILE A 188 21.26 -5.45 13.66
CA ILE A 188 21.74 -6.83 13.88
C ILE A 188 22.75 -6.88 15.04
N GLN A 189 23.71 -5.95 15.09
CA GLN A 189 24.68 -5.88 16.16
C GLN A 189 24.01 -5.67 17.53
N LYS A 190 23.03 -4.79 17.63
CA LYS A 190 22.26 -4.58 18.86
C LYS A 190 21.50 -5.83 19.28
N ILE A 191 20.84 -6.52 18.34
CA ILE A 191 20.16 -7.78 18.62
C ILE A 191 21.14 -8.80 19.24
N ILE A 192 22.32 -8.96 18.62
CA ILE A 192 23.34 -9.93 19.09
C ILE A 192 23.90 -9.54 20.47
N GLN A 193 24.02 -8.24 20.76
CA GLN A 193 24.51 -7.75 22.06
C GLN A 193 23.49 -7.94 23.19
N ASP A 194 22.21 -7.78 22.89
CA ASP A 194 21.15 -7.75 23.88
C ASP A 194 20.45 -9.13 24.05
N ILE A 195 20.65 -10.08 23.11
CA ILE A 195 20.08 -11.43 23.19
C ILE A 195 20.87 -12.28 24.20
N ASP A 196 20.17 -13.02 25.05
CA ASP A 196 20.81 -13.96 25.96
C ASP A 196 21.43 -15.18 25.22
N PRO A 197 22.40 -15.90 25.84
CA PRO A 197 23.11 -16.98 25.17
C PRO A 197 22.24 -18.17 24.72
N ASP A 198 21.19 -18.51 25.47
CA ASP A 198 20.29 -19.62 25.14
C ASP A 198 19.42 -19.24 23.93
N ASN A 199 18.94 -18.02 23.91
CA ASN A 199 18.17 -17.47 22.81
C ASN A 199 19.01 -17.26 21.56
N LEU A 200 20.28 -16.89 21.67
CA LEU A 200 21.20 -16.83 20.55
C LEU A 200 21.44 -18.22 19.92
N LYS A 201 21.55 -19.26 20.74
CA LYS A 201 21.66 -20.65 20.28
C LYS A 201 20.38 -21.11 19.57
N ALA A 202 19.21 -20.76 20.09
CA ALA A 202 17.93 -21.07 19.45
C ALA A 202 17.79 -20.35 18.11
N LEU A 203 18.19 -19.07 18.01
CA LEU A 203 18.21 -18.30 16.77
C LEU A 203 19.10 -18.97 15.71
N LYS A 204 20.33 -19.38 16.09
CA LYS A 204 21.23 -20.11 15.20
C LYS A 204 20.62 -21.40 14.66
N ASN A 205 19.97 -22.18 15.54
CA ASN A 205 19.31 -23.41 15.13
C ASN A 205 18.15 -23.16 14.14
N SER A 206 17.34 -22.13 14.39
CA SER A 206 16.22 -21.74 13.49
C SER A 206 16.70 -21.20 12.17
N MET A 207 17.82 -20.47 12.14
CA MET A 207 18.46 -20.06 10.87
C MET A 207 18.99 -21.26 10.07
N THR A 208 19.50 -22.29 10.74
CA THR A 208 19.97 -23.54 10.10
C THR A 208 18.80 -24.33 9.49
N ARG A 209 17.61 -24.26 10.09
CA ARG A 209 16.38 -24.88 9.58
C ARG A 209 15.66 -24.06 8.50
N GLU A 210 16.21 -22.88 8.17
CA GLU A 210 15.65 -21.94 7.20
C GLU A 210 14.31 -21.31 7.61
N ASN A 211 13.83 -21.54 8.83
CA ASN A 211 12.61 -20.88 9.36
C ASN A 211 12.84 -19.40 9.59
N ILE A 212 14.11 -19.01 9.78
CA ILE A 212 14.51 -17.61 9.88
C ILE A 212 15.56 -17.29 8.83
N GLN A 213 15.30 -16.25 8.07
CA GLN A 213 16.26 -15.68 7.14
C GLN A 213 16.52 -14.23 7.53
N ILE A 214 17.79 -13.85 7.64
CA ILE A 214 18.19 -12.47 7.92
C ILE A 214 19.03 -11.97 6.75
N GLY A 215 18.67 -10.80 6.22
CA GLY A 215 19.44 -10.06 5.24
C GLY A 215 19.93 -8.74 5.80
N ILE A 216 21.07 -8.27 5.30
CA ILE A 216 21.64 -6.97 5.62
C ILE A 216 21.26 -5.98 4.54
N ILE A 217 20.61 -4.87 4.93
CA ILE A 217 20.30 -3.74 4.05
C ILE A 217 21.25 -2.57 4.29
N HIS A 218 21.24 -1.62 3.35
CA HIS A 218 22.07 -0.42 3.42
C HIS A 218 21.75 0.40 4.69
N PRO A 219 22.76 0.95 5.38
CA PRO A 219 22.55 1.68 6.65
C PRO A 219 21.72 2.95 6.52
N GLU A 220 21.63 3.53 5.33
CA GLU A 220 20.84 4.75 5.08
C GLU A 220 19.35 4.48 4.81
N VAL A 221 18.91 3.22 4.79
CA VAL A 221 17.48 2.88 4.63
C VAL A 221 16.70 3.41 5.83
N ARG A 222 15.72 4.28 5.56
CA ARG A 222 14.89 4.94 6.59
C ARG A 222 13.43 4.51 6.46
N ILE A 223 13.17 3.24 6.73
CA ILE A 223 11.83 2.67 6.73
C ILE A 223 11.78 1.52 7.74
N ALA A 224 10.61 1.32 8.33
CA ALA A 224 10.31 0.14 9.12
C ALA A 224 8.91 -0.35 8.73
N PHE A 225 8.83 -1.50 8.08
CA PHE A 225 7.55 -2.09 7.73
C PHE A 225 7.58 -3.61 7.85
N THR A 226 6.41 -4.17 8.01
CA THR A 226 6.19 -5.61 8.04
C THR A 226 5.02 -5.96 7.14
N VAL A 227 5.18 -7.00 6.34
CA VAL A 227 4.11 -7.60 5.57
C VAL A 227 3.98 -9.07 5.95
N THR A 228 2.75 -9.52 6.07
CA THR A 228 2.39 -10.89 6.44
C THR A 228 1.45 -11.48 5.39
N ASP A 229 0.93 -12.68 5.63
CA ASP A 229 -0.12 -13.27 4.79
C ASP A 229 -1.44 -12.48 4.80
N LYS A 230 -1.67 -11.63 5.82
CA LYS A 230 -2.93 -10.93 6.03
C LYS A 230 -2.81 -9.41 6.14
N TYR A 231 -1.65 -8.90 6.53
CA TYR A 231 -1.50 -7.51 6.94
C TYR A 231 -0.26 -6.84 6.34
N LEU A 232 -0.36 -5.53 6.18
CA LEU A 232 0.75 -4.61 6.03
C LEU A 232 0.76 -3.66 7.22
N SER A 233 1.91 -3.45 7.86
CA SER A 233 2.19 -2.36 8.81
C SER A 233 3.36 -1.55 8.26
N LEU A 234 3.16 -0.25 8.05
CA LEU A 234 4.14 0.68 7.47
C LEU A 234 4.40 1.83 8.43
N GLY A 235 5.59 1.87 8.99
CA GLY A 235 6.13 2.98 9.78
C GLY A 235 7.18 3.77 8.99
N LEU A 236 7.18 5.07 9.12
CA LEU A 236 8.04 5.99 8.39
C LEU A 236 8.91 6.82 9.33
N PHE A 237 9.89 7.48 8.75
CA PHE A 237 10.79 8.40 9.41
C PHE A 237 10.43 9.84 9.07
N TYR A 238 10.61 10.76 10.00
CA TYR A 238 10.57 12.19 9.72
C TYR A 238 11.75 12.59 8.81
N GLU A 239 11.64 13.73 8.11
CA GLU A 239 12.71 14.24 7.23
C GLU A 239 14.04 14.43 7.97
N GLN A 240 14.02 14.79 9.26
CA GLN A 240 15.21 14.91 10.10
C GLN A 240 15.86 13.59 10.48
N GLY A 241 15.24 12.45 10.17
CA GLY A 241 15.82 11.12 10.33
C GLY A 241 15.38 10.34 11.57
N ASP A 242 14.50 10.89 12.40
CA ASP A 242 13.91 10.18 13.53
C ASP A 242 12.74 9.31 13.10
N TYR A 243 12.63 8.11 13.65
CA TYR A 243 11.47 7.23 13.41
C TYR A 243 10.24 7.73 14.17
N ASP A 244 9.09 7.83 13.48
CA ASP A 244 7.82 8.14 14.12
C ASP A 244 7.26 6.92 14.85
N LYS A 245 7.47 6.87 16.17
CA LYS A 245 6.96 5.80 17.04
C LYS A 245 5.47 5.91 17.33
N SER A 246 4.87 7.02 16.97
CA SER A 246 3.49 7.36 17.32
C SER A 246 2.47 6.98 16.25
N LYS A 247 2.93 6.55 15.07
CA LYS A 247 2.05 6.29 13.93
C LYS A 247 2.52 5.10 13.10
N ASP A 248 1.57 4.23 12.78
CA ASP A 248 1.74 3.18 11.78
C ASP A 248 0.54 3.16 10.83
N LEU A 249 0.81 3.07 9.52
CA LEU A 249 -0.22 2.84 8.52
C LEU A 249 -0.44 1.33 8.39
N ILE A 250 -1.63 0.85 8.74
CA ILE A 250 -1.96 -0.57 8.82
C ILE A 250 -3.08 -0.90 7.85
N SER A 251 -2.98 -2.04 7.18
CA SER A 251 -4.01 -2.55 6.28
C SER A 251 -4.10 -4.06 6.30
N ASP A 252 -5.33 -4.58 6.20
CA ASP A 252 -5.67 -5.97 5.90
C ASP A 252 -6.20 -6.13 4.46
N ASP A 253 -6.15 -5.06 3.67
CA ASP A 253 -6.57 -5.09 2.27
C ASP A 253 -5.54 -5.85 1.42
N HIS A 254 -6.04 -6.73 0.54
CA HIS A 254 -5.21 -7.52 -0.36
C HIS A 254 -4.27 -6.67 -1.23
N ASP A 255 -4.75 -5.55 -1.80
CA ASP A 255 -3.94 -4.68 -2.63
C ASP A 255 -2.76 -4.07 -1.84
N ALA A 256 -3.00 -3.72 -0.56
CA ALA A 256 -1.96 -3.20 0.34
C ALA A 256 -0.94 -4.27 0.72
N VAL A 257 -1.38 -5.51 0.98
CA VAL A 257 -0.48 -6.64 1.27
C VAL A 257 0.38 -6.96 0.04
N VAL A 258 -0.20 -6.96 -1.16
CA VAL A 258 0.55 -7.13 -2.42
C VAL A 258 1.58 -6.01 -2.60
N TRP A 259 1.20 -4.75 -2.33
CA TRP A 259 2.11 -3.61 -2.37
C TRP A 259 3.27 -3.76 -1.38
N GLY A 260 2.98 -4.17 -0.14
CA GLY A 260 3.98 -4.44 0.89
C GLY A 260 4.95 -5.56 0.51
N ASN A 261 4.45 -6.64 -0.10
CA ASN A 261 5.30 -7.70 -0.63
C ASN A 261 6.22 -7.20 -1.76
N GLN A 262 5.74 -6.35 -2.68
CA GLN A 262 6.57 -5.75 -3.72
C GLN A 262 7.66 -4.84 -3.11
N LEU A 263 7.35 -4.09 -2.04
CA LEU A 263 8.33 -3.29 -1.32
C LEU A 263 9.37 -4.17 -0.62
N PHE A 264 8.95 -5.29 -0.04
CA PHE A 264 9.88 -6.24 0.57
C PHE A 264 10.84 -6.85 -0.47
N GLU A 265 10.33 -7.32 -1.60
CA GLU A 265 11.15 -7.87 -2.68
C GLU A 265 12.14 -6.84 -3.26
N TYR A 266 11.76 -5.57 -3.32
CA TYR A 266 12.69 -4.49 -3.70
C TYR A 266 13.91 -4.43 -2.78
N TYR A 267 13.70 -4.47 -1.46
CA TYR A 267 14.80 -4.47 -0.49
C TYR A 267 15.55 -5.80 -0.45
N ARG A 268 14.84 -6.93 -0.60
CA ARG A 268 15.44 -8.25 -0.63
C ARG A 268 16.47 -8.39 -1.76
N ASN A 269 16.15 -7.89 -2.93
CA ASN A 269 17.03 -7.93 -4.10
C ASN A 269 18.32 -7.09 -3.92
N GLN A 270 18.36 -6.20 -2.94
CA GLN A 270 19.50 -5.35 -2.62
C GLN A 270 20.20 -5.78 -1.32
N SER A 271 19.67 -6.75 -0.62
CA SER A 271 20.20 -7.23 0.65
C SER A 271 21.32 -8.24 0.45
N GLN A 272 22.21 -8.33 1.45
CA GLN A 272 23.22 -9.38 1.55
C GLN A 272 22.79 -10.38 2.62
N LYS A 273 22.90 -11.68 2.33
CA LYS A 273 22.55 -12.72 3.32
C LYS A 273 23.44 -12.59 4.55
N PHE A 274 22.82 -12.53 5.73
CA PHE A 274 23.52 -12.58 7.00
C PHE A 274 23.69 -14.03 7.44
N GLN A 275 24.88 -14.36 7.96
CA GLN A 275 25.19 -15.67 8.58
C GLN A 275 25.79 -15.41 9.96
N LEU A 276 25.25 -16.06 11.00
CA LEU A 276 25.75 -16.03 12.39
C LEU A 276 26.93 -16.96 12.59
#